data_ce1069c96af13b232d9d32ddf122027c
#
_entry.id   ce1069c96af13b232d9d32ddf122027c
#
_cell.length_a   1.000
_cell.length_b   1.000
_cell.length_c   1.000
_cell.angle_alpha   90.00
_cell.angle_beta   90.00
_cell.angle_gamma   90.00
#
_symmetry.space_group_name_H-M   'P 1'
#
loop_
_entity.id
_entity.type
_entity.pdbx_description
1 polymer ?
#
loop_
_entity_poly.entity_id
_entity_poly.type
_entity_poly.pdbx_seq_one_letter_code
_entity_poly.pdbx_strand_id
1 'polypeptide(L)'
;MHDPVRRRYTDRVSPARRFLVYARPYASRYAAGVLCLAAATCLSLAIPWQVKLAVDALRAGTGTQVVAVYAAAILALALLHGVARLGSRFTMLGAGQWVEHDIRRDLYAHLETLPPAFYQTHRTGDLMSRATNDVSALRALAGFGGVMLVGTTFTFAGTLVAMWAIDPWLTLWALAPSPALVLLARRFNHQVETESTAVQEQLGALSARVQENLTGMTVVRAYTMEEREIEAFGRLNAEYLTRSLRLARTQAAFSPMLGLISGLGGLIVLWVGGRAVVEGRITLGAFVAFGGYLAHLAWPTIALGWTLSNLKRGLASMARVAEILDVPGATEAEGTAAAAAPIRGGLEFRHLTFAYEGRRPALEDVSFTVPEGRMVAVVGPTGSGKSTLGSLVTRLHEPPPGAVFVGGIDVRVLPRERLRSSIGYVPQEAFLFSRSIRDNVALGDETAPEARLRRAAETAGLAPEIEGFPEGWSTVVGERGLTLSGGQRQRAALARSLVPAPAVLVLDDVFASVDAGKEAEILSSLQGAVAGRTTLVMTHRLRVAQEADRIVVLDEGRVVEEGTHADLLEAGGLYARLWRIQQIEQELANE
;
A
#
# COMPACT_ATOMS: atom_id res chain seq x y z
N MET A 1 22.27 18.14 0.69
CA MET A 1 22.30 16.80 1.30
C MET A 1 22.00 15.79 0.20
N HIS A 2 22.96 14.95 -0.20
CA HIS A 2 22.77 13.98 -1.28
C HIS A 2 21.81 12.88 -0.82
N ASP A 3 20.66 12.77 -1.47
CA ASP A 3 19.66 11.74 -1.22
C ASP A 3 20.20 10.36 -1.65
N PRO A 4 20.52 9.46 -0.71
CA PRO A 4 21.04 8.13 -1.02
C PRO A 4 19.99 7.23 -1.69
N VAL A 5 18.71 7.62 -1.67
CA VAL A 5 17.59 6.88 -2.26
C VAL A 5 17.62 7.01 -3.79
N ARG A 6 17.91 8.21 -4.32
CA ARG A 6 17.91 8.48 -5.77
C ARG A 6 18.90 7.64 -6.59
N ARG A 7 20.06 7.24 -6.05
CA ARG A 7 21.05 6.44 -6.79
C ARG A 7 20.69 4.95 -6.96
N ARG A 8 19.65 4.46 -6.29
CA ARG A 8 19.30 3.03 -6.31
C ARG A 8 18.35 2.62 -7.44
N TYR A 9 17.70 3.58 -8.16
CA TYR A 9 16.49 3.27 -8.95
C TYR A 9 16.54 3.64 -10.44
N THR A 10 17.68 4.10 -10.99
CA THR A 10 17.77 4.64 -12.36
C THR A 10 17.90 3.61 -13.50
N ASP A 11 18.08 2.32 -13.22
CA ASP A 11 18.07 1.26 -14.24
C ASP A 11 16.91 0.29 -14.01
N ARG A 12 16.27 -0.20 -15.08
CA ARG A 12 15.30 -1.31 -15.04
C ARG A 12 15.98 -2.59 -14.53
N VAL A 13 16.20 -2.66 -13.22
CA VAL A 13 16.86 -3.76 -12.54
C VAL A 13 15.87 -4.90 -12.36
N SER A 14 16.27 -6.14 -12.67
CA SER A 14 15.39 -7.29 -12.43
C SER A 14 14.91 -7.35 -10.97
N PRO A 15 13.66 -7.81 -10.70
CA PRO A 15 13.13 -7.89 -9.34
C PRO A 15 14.04 -8.66 -8.37
N ALA A 16 14.71 -9.72 -8.85
CA ALA A 16 15.66 -10.49 -8.07
C ALA A 16 16.89 -9.65 -7.64
N ARG A 17 17.46 -8.88 -8.56
CA ARG A 17 18.62 -8.02 -8.26
C ARG A 17 18.24 -6.91 -7.29
N ARG A 18 17.04 -6.33 -7.43
CA ARG A 18 16.52 -5.30 -6.52
C ARG A 18 16.31 -5.85 -5.11
N PHE A 19 15.74 -7.04 -5.00
CA PHE A 19 15.62 -7.75 -3.73
C PHE A 19 16.99 -7.98 -3.07
N LEU A 20 18.00 -8.39 -3.83
CA LEU A 20 19.36 -8.59 -3.33
C LEU A 20 20.00 -7.29 -2.82
N VAL A 21 19.69 -6.14 -3.40
CA VAL A 21 20.15 -4.83 -2.89
C VAL A 21 19.65 -4.58 -1.47
N TYR A 22 18.38 -4.90 -1.17
CA TYR A 22 17.83 -4.79 0.19
C TYR A 22 18.36 -5.86 1.15
N ALA A 23 18.68 -7.06 0.65
CA ALA A 23 19.25 -8.12 1.48
C ALA A 23 20.74 -7.91 1.80
N ARG A 24 21.50 -7.21 0.95
CA ARG A 24 22.95 -7.01 1.06
C ARG A 24 23.41 -6.38 2.39
N PRO A 25 22.77 -5.37 2.98
CA PRO A 25 23.17 -4.81 4.28
C PRO A 25 23.18 -5.85 5.41
N TYR A 26 22.40 -6.92 5.27
CA TYR A 26 22.23 -7.99 6.27
C TYR A 26 23.00 -9.27 5.91
N ALA A 27 23.97 -9.19 4.97
CA ALA A 27 24.74 -10.34 4.49
C ALA A 27 25.46 -11.10 5.62
N SER A 28 25.97 -10.40 6.64
CA SER A 28 26.61 -11.05 7.81
C SER A 28 25.62 -11.89 8.62
N ARG A 29 24.38 -11.42 8.80
CA ARG A 29 23.32 -12.18 9.47
C ARG A 29 22.90 -13.40 8.66
N TYR A 30 22.78 -13.26 7.34
CA TYR A 30 22.52 -14.39 6.45
C TYR A 30 23.67 -15.40 6.47
N ALA A 31 24.93 -14.95 6.42
CA ALA A 31 26.09 -15.84 6.52
C ALA A 31 26.12 -16.62 7.84
N ALA A 32 25.91 -15.94 8.96
CA ALA A 32 25.80 -16.60 10.28
C ALA A 32 24.63 -17.60 10.30
N GLY A 33 23.46 -17.23 9.75
CA GLY A 33 22.30 -18.12 9.66
C GLY A 33 22.55 -19.36 8.80
N VAL A 34 23.23 -19.20 7.67
CA VAL A 34 23.64 -20.30 6.78
C VAL A 34 24.64 -21.22 7.47
N LEU A 35 25.63 -20.68 8.18
CA LEU A 35 26.58 -21.47 8.97
C LEU A 35 25.88 -22.28 10.09
N CYS A 36 25.00 -21.64 10.84
CA CYS A 36 24.18 -22.32 11.84
C CYS A 36 23.32 -23.43 11.22
N LEU A 37 22.74 -23.18 10.04
CA LEU A 37 21.92 -24.14 9.34
C LEU A 37 22.73 -25.31 8.78
N ALA A 38 23.93 -25.06 8.26
CA ALA A 38 24.87 -26.09 7.85
C ALA A 38 25.30 -26.97 9.05
N ALA A 39 25.68 -26.34 10.17
CA ALA A 39 25.99 -27.04 11.41
C ALA A 39 24.81 -27.88 11.90
N ALA A 40 23.59 -27.32 11.94
CA ALA A 40 22.39 -28.05 12.31
C ALA A 40 22.16 -29.28 11.40
N THR A 41 22.35 -29.11 10.09
CA THR A 41 22.21 -30.22 9.13
C THR A 41 23.25 -31.31 9.38
N CYS A 42 24.52 -30.95 9.55
CA CYS A 42 25.59 -31.92 9.85
C CYS A 42 25.32 -32.70 11.16
N LEU A 43 24.88 -31.98 12.22
CA LEU A 43 24.52 -32.62 13.49
C LEU A 43 23.31 -33.55 13.34
N SER A 44 22.29 -33.15 12.59
CA SER A 44 21.11 -33.98 12.30
C SER A 44 21.47 -35.25 11.53
N LEU A 45 22.37 -35.14 10.53
CA LEU A 45 22.84 -36.29 9.75
C LEU A 45 23.79 -37.20 10.51
N ALA A 46 24.47 -36.71 11.55
CA ALA A 46 25.28 -37.53 12.43
C ALA A 46 24.46 -38.46 13.32
N ILE A 47 23.19 -38.13 13.60
CA ILE A 47 22.31 -38.96 14.49
C ILE A 47 22.11 -40.36 13.91
N PRO A 48 21.66 -40.57 12.66
CA PRO A 48 21.52 -41.93 12.10
C PRO A 48 22.86 -42.68 12.04
N TRP A 49 23.97 -41.97 11.87
CA TRP A 49 25.31 -42.57 11.90
C TRP A 49 25.65 -43.10 13.29
N GLN A 50 25.34 -42.39 14.38
CA GLN A 50 25.49 -42.86 15.76
C GLN A 50 24.59 -44.06 16.05
N VAL A 51 23.35 -44.03 15.51
CA VAL A 51 22.46 -45.21 15.62
C VAL A 51 23.07 -46.42 14.92
N LYS A 52 23.72 -46.26 13.74
CA LYS A 52 24.47 -47.34 13.09
C LYS A 52 25.51 -47.95 14.04
N LEU A 53 26.35 -47.11 14.65
CA LEU A 53 27.43 -47.57 15.53
C LEU A 53 26.87 -48.25 16.80
N ALA A 54 25.79 -47.72 17.35
CA ALA A 54 25.14 -48.31 18.51
C ALA A 54 24.56 -49.72 18.22
N VAL A 55 23.90 -49.90 17.05
CA VAL A 55 23.34 -51.20 16.64
C VAL A 55 24.44 -52.20 16.34
N ASP A 56 25.51 -51.77 15.67
CA ASP A 56 26.66 -52.65 15.36
C ASP A 56 27.38 -53.08 16.66
N ALA A 57 27.53 -52.19 17.64
CA ALA A 57 28.08 -52.50 18.97
C ALA A 57 27.22 -53.48 19.76
N LEU A 58 25.88 -53.32 19.73
CA LEU A 58 24.93 -54.28 20.35
C LEU A 58 25.11 -55.69 19.74
N ARG A 59 25.23 -55.78 18.43
CA ARG A 59 25.43 -57.07 17.74
C ARG A 59 26.79 -57.72 18.09
N ALA A 60 27.81 -56.91 18.35
CA ALA A 60 29.13 -57.39 18.78
C ALA A 60 29.19 -57.81 20.26
N GLY A 61 28.10 -57.67 21.00
CA GLY A 61 28.05 -58.08 22.42
C GLY A 61 28.82 -57.14 23.37
N THR A 62 29.11 -55.92 22.94
CA THR A 62 29.79 -54.91 23.79
C THR A 62 28.78 -54.44 24.86
N GLY A 63 29.04 -54.65 26.11
CA GLY A 63 28.12 -54.44 27.26
C GLY A 63 27.31 -53.14 27.25
N THR A 64 26.31 -53.08 28.11
CA THR A 64 25.31 -51.98 28.21
C THR A 64 25.90 -50.59 28.40
N GLN A 65 27.12 -50.48 28.93
CA GLN A 65 27.84 -49.20 29.09
C GLN A 65 28.17 -48.51 27.75
N VAL A 66 28.57 -49.30 26.73
CA VAL A 66 28.89 -48.76 25.38
C VAL A 66 27.61 -48.21 24.72
N VAL A 67 26.47 -48.91 24.90
CA VAL A 67 25.19 -48.45 24.38
C VAL A 67 24.75 -47.15 25.04
N ALA A 68 24.98 -47.01 26.37
CA ALA A 68 24.70 -45.77 27.08
C ALA A 68 25.52 -44.57 26.56
N VAL A 69 26.78 -44.79 26.17
CA VAL A 69 27.62 -43.76 25.56
C VAL A 69 27.04 -43.27 24.22
N TYR A 70 26.63 -44.22 23.35
CA TYR A 70 26.00 -43.83 22.08
C TYR A 70 24.65 -43.09 22.30
N ALA A 71 23.86 -43.54 23.28
CA ALA A 71 22.60 -42.85 23.63
C ALA A 71 22.86 -41.41 24.13
N ALA A 72 23.87 -41.24 24.99
CA ALA A 72 24.28 -39.91 25.45
C ALA A 72 24.81 -39.03 24.29
N ALA A 73 25.57 -39.62 23.35
CA ALA A 73 26.04 -38.90 22.15
C ALA A 73 24.89 -38.45 21.24
N ILE A 74 23.88 -39.32 21.02
CA ILE A 74 22.67 -38.98 20.26
C ILE A 74 21.91 -37.82 20.94
N LEU A 75 21.76 -37.86 22.25
CA LEU A 75 21.12 -36.79 23.02
C LEU A 75 21.89 -35.47 22.89
N ALA A 76 23.20 -35.51 23.04
CA ALA A 76 24.07 -34.32 22.86
C ALA A 76 23.97 -33.75 21.46
N LEU A 77 23.99 -34.60 20.42
CA LEU A 77 23.82 -34.16 19.01
C LEU A 77 22.45 -33.56 18.78
N ALA A 78 21.38 -34.11 19.35
CA ALA A 78 20.03 -33.57 19.22
C ALA A 78 19.89 -32.19 19.89
N LEU A 79 20.49 -32.03 21.09
CA LEU A 79 20.51 -30.71 21.76
C LEU A 79 21.31 -29.67 20.99
N LEU A 80 22.50 -30.00 20.51
CA LEU A 80 23.33 -29.13 19.70
C LEU A 80 22.64 -28.77 18.37
N HIS A 81 21.98 -29.74 17.72
CA HIS A 81 21.15 -29.51 16.54
C HIS A 81 20.05 -28.49 16.85
N GLY A 82 19.34 -28.65 17.99
CA GLY A 82 18.29 -27.71 18.41
C GLY A 82 18.82 -26.29 18.57
N VAL A 83 19.95 -26.11 19.25
CA VAL A 83 20.61 -24.81 19.45
C VAL A 83 21.02 -24.18 18.11
N ALA A 84 21.71 -24.95 17.25
CA ALA A 84 22.13 -24.46 15.93
C ALA A 84 20.93 -24.07 15.05
N ARG A 85 19.85 -24.86 15.10
CA ARG A 85 18.60 -24.57 14.37
C ARG A 85 17.90 -23.31 14.87
N LEU A 86 17.89 -23.09 16.19
CA LEU A 86 17.39 -21.84 16.77
C LEU A 86 18.23 -20.65 16.32
N GLY A 87 19.58 -20.76 16.37
CA GLY A 87 20.49 -19.75 15.90
C GLY A 87 20.24 -19.35 14.44
N SER A 88 20.03 -20.35 13.56
CA SER A 88 19.69 -20.08 12.16
C SER A 88 18.37 -19.33 11.99
N ARG A 89 17.36 -19.70 12.79
CA ARG A 89 16.04 -19.03 12.74
C ARG A 89 16.13 -17.59 13.22
N PHE A 90 16.74 -17.34 14.37
CA PHE A 90 16.88 -15.97 14.89
C PHE A 90 17.62 -15.04 13.94
N THR A 91 18.70 -15.51 13.32
CA THR A 91 19.50 -14.70 12.41
C THR A 91 18.79 -14.44 11.08
N MET A 92 18.27 -15.48 10.42
CA MET A 92 17.65 -15.35 9.09
C MET A 92 16.25 -14.75 9.13
N LEU A 93 15.39 -15.14 10.09
CA LEU A 93 14.07 -14.54 10.23
C LEU A 93 14.20 -13.08 10.68
N GLY A 94 15.15 -12.78 11.59
CA GLY A 94 15.47 -11.41 11.98
C GLY A 94 15.93 -10.56 10.81
N ALA A 95 16.80 -11.08 9.94
CA ALA A 95 17.22 -10.39 8.72
C ALA A 95 16.01 -10.10 7.80
N GLY A 96 15.09 -11.04 7.67
CA GLY A 96 13.84 -10.84 6.91
C GLY A 96 12.98 -9.70 7.43
N GLN A 97 12.90 -9.50 8.75
CA GLN A 97 12.19 -8.37 9.36
C GLN A 97 12.84 -7.02 9.04
N TRP A 98 14.18 -6.97 9.05
CA TRP A 98 14.90 -5.75 8.69
C TRP A 98 14.76 -5.40 7.21
N VAL A 99 14.78 -6.38 6.32
CA VAL A 99 14.51 -6.17 4.89
C VAL A 99 13.09 -5.62 4.67
N GLU A 100 12.09 -6.17 5.37
CA GLU A 100 10.72 -5.65 5.36
C GLU A 100 10.65 -4.20 5.81
N HIS A 101 11.30 -3.89 6.94
CA HIS A 101 11.34 -2.54 7.50
C HIS A 101 11.91 -1.53 6.50
N ASP A 102 13.04 -1.84 5.88
CA ASP A 102 13.68 -0.94 4.93
C ASP A 102 12.84 -0.73 3.68
N ILE A 103 12.27 -1.80 3.10
CA ILE A 103 11.40 -1.70 1.93
C ILE A 103 10.15 -0.85 2.26
N ARG A 104 9.52 -1.07 3.43
CA ARG A 104 8.33 -0.33 3.82
C ARG A 104 8.64 1.14 4.04
N ARG A 105 9.76 1.46 4.71
CA ARG A 105 10.23 2.83 4.91
C ARG A 105 10.48 3.54 3.59
N ASP A 106 11.23 2.91 2.67
CA ASP A 106 11.59 3.50 1.39
C ASP A 106 10.36 3.66 0.48
N LEU A 107 9.44 2.68 0.50
CA LEU A 107 8.17 2.76 -0.24
C LEU A 107 7.31 3.91 0.28
N TYR A 108 7.14 4.04 1.59
CA TYR A 108 6.35 5.12 2.18
C TYR A 108 6.99 6.50 1.89
N ALA A 109 8.28 6.64 2.11
CA ALA A 109 8.99 7.87 1.81
C ALA A 109 8.88 8.26 0.32
N HIS A 110 8.89 7.26 -0.58
CA HIS A 110 8.72 7.51 -2.00
C HIS A 110 7.29 7.92 -2.36
N LEU A 111 6.28 7.24 -1.79
CA LEU A 111 4.88 7.63 -1.96
C LEU A 111 4.66 9.12 -1.62
N GLU A 112 5.23 9.64 -0.54
CA GLU A 112 5.10 11.06 -0.16
C GLU A 112 5.69 12.04 -1.20
N THR A 113 6.55 11.55 -2.10
CA THR A 113 7.15 12.38 -3.17
C THR A 113 6.37 12.36 -4.48
N LEU A 114 5.39 11.45 -4.63
CA LEU A 114 4.67 11.27 -5.89
C LEU A 114 3.66 12.41 -6.14
N PRO A 115 3.44 12.80 -7.41
CA PRO A 115 2.50 13.86 -7.74
C PRO A 115 1.05 13.42 -7.52
N PRO A 116 0.11 14.36 -7.25
CA PRO A 116 -1.31 14.04 -7.09
C PRO A 116 -1.94 13.28 -8.26
N ALA A 117 -1.46 13.48 -9.48
CA ALA A 117 -1.91 12.75 -10.67
C ALA A 117 -1.73 11.24 -10.54
N PHE A 118 -0.67 10.79 -9.85
CA PHE A 118 -0.46 9.37 -9.55
C PHE A 118 -1.62 8.78 -8.73
N TYR A 119 -2.08 9.50 -7.70
CA TYR A 119 -3.16 9.05 -6.81
C TYR A 119 -4.54 9.09 -7.47
N GLN A 120 -4.72 9.88 -8.53
CA GLN A 120 -5.96 9.89 -9.33
C GLN A 120 -6.08 8.65 -10.22
N THR A 121 -4.94 8.06 -10.64
CA THR A 121 -4.90 6.88 -11.51
C THR A 121 -4.75 5.56 -10.74
N HIS A 122 -4.23 5.61 -9.50
CA HIS A 122 -3.99 4.43 -8.66
C HIS A 122 -4.94 4.39 -7.47
N ARG A 123 -5.66 3.29 -7.33
CA ARG A 123 -6.59 3.11 -6.19
C ARG A 123 -5.82 2.99 -4.88
N THR A 124 -6.24 3.72 -3.86
CA THR A 124 -5.63 3.68 -2.51
C THR A 124 -5.55 2.25 -1.95
N GLY A 125 -6.58 1.41 -2.19
CA GLY A 125 -6.59 0.01 -1.76
C GLY A 125 -5.47 -0.84 -2.39
N ASP A 126 -5.11 -0.60 -3.66
CA ASP A 126 -3.98 -1.28 -4.31
C ASP A 126 -2.65 -0.85 -3.69
N LEU A 127 -2.45 0.45 -3.47
CA LEU A 127 -1.26 0.99 -2.82
C LEU A 127 -1.10 0.45 -1.39
N MET A 128 -2.18 0.37 -0.62
CA MET A 128 -2.20 -0.24 0.70
C MET A 128 -1.87 -1.74 0.67
N SER A 129 -2.41 -2.48 -0.31
CA SER A 129 -2.09 -3.90 -0.50
C SER A 129 -0.60 -4.11 -0.83
N ARG A 130 -0.01 -3.24 -1.65
CA ARG A 130 1.43 -3.28 -1.96
C ARG A 130 2.29 -2.96 -0.74
N ALA A 131 1.90 -1.98 0.08
CA ALA A 131 2.62 -1.61 1.30
C ALA A 131 2.50 -2.63 2.45
N THR A 132 1.47 -3.47 2.44
CA THR A 132 1.20 -4.48 3.48
C THR A 132 1.46 -5.90 2.99
N ASN A 133 0.66 -6.40 2.07
CA ASN A 133 0.68 -7.80 1.62
C ASN A 133 1.93 -8.13 0.82
N ASP A 134 2.31 -7.28 -0.15
CA ASP A 134 3.50 -7.52 -0.97
C ASP A 134 4.78 -7.40 -0.16
N VAL A 135 4.87 -6.41 0.72
CA VAL A 135 6.03 -6.26 1.62
C VAL A 135 6.12 -7.43 2.60
N SER A 136 4.99 -7.96 3.10
CA SER A 136 4.96 -9.18 3.92
C SER A 136 5.40 -10.42 3.14
N ALA A 137 5.05 -10.54 1.86
CA ALA A 137 5.53 -11.62 0.99
C ALA A 137 7.07 -11.53 0.78
N LEU A 138 7.61 -10.33 0.68
CA LEU A 138 9.07 -10.10 0.61
C LEU A 138 9.78 -10.49 1.91
N ARG A 139 9.19 -10.18 3.07
CA ARG A 139 9.69 -10.69 4.37
C ARG A 139 9.69 -12.20 4.41
N ALA A 140 8.60 -12.84 3.97
CA ALA A 140 8.51 -14.30 3.94
C ALA A 140 9.59 -14.91 3.03
N LEU A 141 9.89 -14.30 1.88
CA LEU A 141 10.98 -14.71 1.00
C LEU A 141 12.34 -14.52 1.67
N ALA A 142 12.60 -13.34 2.24
CA ALA A 142 13.88 -12.98 2.86
C ALA A 142 14.21 -13.82 4.11
N GLY A 143 13.19 -14.13 4.93
CA GLY A 143 13.35 -14.88 6.17
C GLY A 143 13.14 -16.38 5.96
N PHE A 144 11.88 -16.80 6.03
CA PHE A 144 11.52 -18.21 6.01
C PHE A 144 11.84 -18.91 4.68
N GLY A 145 11.62 -18.21 3.55
CA GLY A 145 11.98 -18.72 2.23
C GLY A 145 13.46 -19.00 2.09
N GLY A 146 14.31 -18.10 2.60
CA GLY A 146 15.75 -18.29 2.64
C GLY A 146 16.18 -19.50 3.48
N VAL A 147 15.62 -19.63 4.70
CA VAL A 147 15.84 -20.80 5.57
C VAL A 147 15.45 -22.10 4.88
N MET A 148 14.27 -22.12 4.24
CA MET A 148 13.78 -23.31 3.54
C MET A 148 14.63 -23.67 2.34
N LEU A 149 14.98 -22.70 1.49
CA LEU A 149 15.80 -22.95 0.31
C LEU A 149 17.16 -23.55 0.68
N VAL A 150 17.87 -22.91 1.59
CA VAL A 150 19.21 -23.33 2.02
C VAL A 150 19.14 -24.62 2.80
N GLY A 151 18.22 -24.73 3.77
CA GLY A 151 18.06 -25.91 4.63
C GLY A 151 17.65 -27.15 3.84
N THR A 152 16.69 -27.02 2.92
CA THR A 152 16.28 -28.12 2.05
C THR A 152 17.44 -28.61 1.17
N THR A 153 18.20 -27.67 0.58
CA THR A 153 19.35 -28.01 -0.26
C THR A 153 20.43 -28.74 0.54
N PHE A 154 20.79 -28.23 1.72
CA PHE A 154 21.82 -28.88 2.56
C PHE A 154 21.36 -30.24 3.07
N THR A 155 20.11 -30.35 3.53
CA THR A 155 19.58 -31.63 4.02
C THR A 155 19.51 -32.66 2.89
N PHE A 156 19.02 -32.26 1.71
CA PHE A 156 18.92 -33.18 0.56
C PHE A 156 20.31 -33.64 0.11
N ALA A 157 21.24 -32.71 -0.13
CA ALA A 157 22.58 -33.04 -0.56
C ALA A 157 23.37 -33.86 0.48
N GLY A 158 23.32 -33.44 1.75
CA GLY A 158 24.01 -34.15 2.83
C GLY A 158 23.47 -35.56 3.07
N THR A 159 22.13 -35.73 2.98
CA THR A 159 21.49 -37.05 3.10
C THR A 159 21.91 -37.98 1.95
N LEU A 160 21.93 -37.47 0.71
CA LEU A 160 22.40 -38.26 -0.44
C LEU A 160 23.86 -38.70 -0.29
N VAL A 161 24.72 -37.79 0.18
CA VAL A 161 26.14 -38.12 0.43
C VAL A 161 26.25 -39.20 1.51
N ALA A 162 25.48 -39.09 2.61
CA ALA A 162 25.49 -40.07 3.69
C ALA A 162 24.99 -41.46 3.24
N MET A 163 23.91 -41.51 2.44
CA MET A 163 23.38 -42.73 1.87
C MET A 163 24.38 -43.37 0.89
N TRP A 164 24.98 -42.58 0.02
CA TRP A 164 25.99 -43.03 -0.95
C TRP A 164 27.22 -43.62 -0.24
N ALA A 165 27.65 -43.03 0.86
CA ALA A 165 28.77 -43.53 1.67
C ALA A 165 28.49 -44.88 2.36
N ILE A 166 27.21 -45.26 2.55
CA ILE A 166 26.83 -46.57 3.10
C ILE A 166 26.83 -47.61 1.99
N ASP A 167 26.05 -47.46 0.94
CA ASP A 167 25.98 -48.34 -0.21
C ASP A 167 25.41 -47.59 -1.42
N PRO A 168 26.22 -47.36 -2.47
CA PRO A 168 25.77 -46.66 -3.69
C PRO A 168 24.63 -47.37 -4.42
N TRP A 169 24.66 -48.71 -4.47
CA TRP A 169 23.66 -49.51 -5.16
C TRP A 169 22.29 -49.45 -4.46
N LEU A 170 22.29 -49.57 -3.15
CA LEU A 170 21.11 -49.44 -2.33
C LEU A 170 20.53 -48.03 -2.46
N THR A 171 21.36 -46.98 -2.55
CA THR A 171 20.94 -45.58 -2.73
C THR A 171 20.21 -45.40 -4.06
N LEU A 172 20.71 -45.95 -5.17
CA LEU A 172 20.06 -45.87 -6.47
C LEU A 172 18.67 -46.53 -6.44
N TRP A 173 18.57 -47.73 -5.84
CA TRP A 173 17.26 -48.40 -5.71
C TRP A 173 16.29 -47.66 -4.79
N ALA A 174 16.77 -47.10 -3.69
CA ALA A 174 15.95 -46.32 -2.78
C ALA A 174 15.39 -45.02 -3.42
N LEU A 175 16.14 -44.45 -4.37
CA LEU A 175 15.73 -43.26 -5.11
C LEU A 175 14.84 -43.57 -6.34
N ALA A 176 14.73 -44.83 -6.76
CA ALA A 176 13.94 -45.22 -7.94
C ALA A 176 12.47 -44.75 -7.90
N PRO A 177 11.76 -44.68 -6.74
CA PRO A 177 10.41 -44.10 -6.67
C PRO A 177 10.37 -42.57 -6.71
N SER A 178 11.51 -41.87 -6.50
CA SER A 178 11.54 -40.39 -6.38
C SER A 178 11.06 -39.64 -7.62
N PRO A 179 11.35 -40.04 -8.87
CA PRO A 179 10.79 -39.40 -10.06
C PRO A 179 9.26 -39.44 -10.10
N ALA A 180 8.67 -40.59 -9.73
CA ALA A 180 7.22 -40.73 -9.65
C ALA A 180 6.64 -39.80 -8.57
N LEU A 181 7.30 -39.68 -7.44
CA LEU A 181 6.92 -38.78 -6.34
C LEU A 181 6.96 -37.31 -6.78
N VAL A 182 7.99 -36.89 -7.52
CA VAL A 182 8.10 -35.53 -8.05
C VAL A 182 7.02 -35.24 -9.09
N LEU A 183 6.74 -36.18 -9.99
CA LEU A 183 5.67 -36.04 -10.98
C LEU A 183 4.28 -35.95 -10.35
N LEU A 184 4.01 -36.80 -9.35
CA LEU A 184 2.78 -36.78 -8.58
C LEU A 184 2.63 -35.45 -7.83
N ALA A 185 3.67 -34.99 -7.13
CA ALA A 185 3.64 -33.74 -6.41
C ALA A 185 3.42 -32.53 -7.34
N ARG A 186 4.02 -32.50 -8.53
CA ARG A 186 3.80 -31.46 -9.54
C ARG A 186 2.35 -31.44 -10.03
N ARG A 187 1.80 -32.59 -10.39
CA ARG A 187 0.41 -32.72 -10.86
C ARG A 187 -0.56 -32.31 -9.76
N PHE A 188 -0.32 -32.77 -8.56
CA PHE A 188 -1.12 -32.44 -7.38
C PHE A 188 -1.08 -30.93 -7.05
N ASN A 189 0.09 -30.33 -6.98
CA ASN A 189 0.24 -28.90 -6.72
C ASN A 189 -0.50 -28.06 -7.76
N HIS A 190 -0.41 -28.44 -9.03
CA HIS A 190 -1.15 -27.77 -10.10
C HIS A 190 -2.68 -27.89 -9.92
N GLN A 191 -3.16 -29.08 -9.56
CA GLN A 191 -4.59 -29.30 -9.33
C GLN A 191 -5.09 -28.51 -8.10
N VAL A 192 -4.35 -28.53 -7.00
CA VAL A 192 -4.66 -27.73 -5.79
C VAL A 192 -4.66 -26.25 -6.10
N GLU A 193 -3.71 -25.74 -6.89
CA GLU A 193 -3.64 -24.34 -7.32
C GLU A 193 -4.88 -23.95 -8.13
N THR A 194 -5.28 -24.78 -9.10
CA THR A 194 -6.47 -24.54 -9.94
C THR A 194 -7.75 -24.53 -9.10
N GLU A 195 -7.93 -25.56 -8.24
CA GLU A 195 -9.12 -25.68 -7.40
C GLU A 195 -9.17 -24.60 -6.32
N SER A 196 -8.02 -24.22 -5.73
CA SER A 196 -7.91 -23.12 -4.77
C SER A 196 -8.27 -21.78 -5.40
N THR A 197 -7.83 -21.53 -6.65
CA THR A 197 -8.21 -20.33 -7.41
C THR A 197 -9.72 -20.28 -7.63
N ALA A 198 -10.34 -21.39 -8.03
CA ALA A 198 -11.78 -21.48 -8.23
C ALA A 198 -12.58 -21.25 -6.92
N VAL A 199 -12.06 -21.70 -5.76
CA VAL A 199 -12.64 -21.42 -4.44
C VAL A 199 -12.51 -19.93 -4.10
N GLN A 200 -11.35 -19.31 -4.37
CA GLN A 200 -11.13 -17.88 -4.11
C GLN A 200 -12.01 -16.99 -4.99
N GLU A 201 -12.18 -17.32 -6.26
CA GLU A 201 -13.10 -16.61 -7.16
C GLU A 201 -14.54 -16.65 -6.63
N GLN A 202 -14.99 -17.82 -6.20
CA GLN A 202 -16.35 -17.98 -5.64
C GLN A 202 -16.52 -17.25 -4.31
N LEU A 203 -15.49 -17.26 -3.45
CA LEU A 203 -15.48 -16.49 -2.21
C LEU A 203 -15.54 -14.97 -2.50
N GLY A 204 -14.84 -14.53 -3.55
CA GLY A 204 -14.92 -13.16 -4.05
C GLY A 204 -16.34 -12.77 -4.47
N ALA A 205 -17.05 -13.64 -5.22
CA ALA A 205 -18.44 -13.42 -5.62
C ALA A 205 -19.39 -13.35 -4.40
N LEU A 206 -19.21 -14.24 -3.42
CA LEU A 206 -19.95 -14.19 -2.15
C LEU A 206 -19.72 -12.87 -1.39
N SER A 207 -18.45 -12.48 -1.25
CA SER A 207 -18.07 -11.24 -0.54
C SER A 207 -18.64 -10.00 -1.23
N ALA A 208 -18.58 -9.94 -2.56
CA ALA A 208 -19.16 -8.86 -3.35
C ALA A 208 -20.69 -8.77 -3.13
N ARG A 209 -21.40 -9.92 -3.11
CA ARG A 209 -22.85 -9.94 -2.87
C ARG A 209 -23.20 -9.47 -1.47
N VAL A 210 -22.46 -9.89 -0.44
CA VAL A 210 -22.65 -9.42 0.94
C VAL A 210 -22.41 -7.92 1.03
N GLN A 211 -21.32 -7.42 0.45
CA GLN A 211 -21.01 -5.99 0.45
C GLN A 211 -22.09 -5.17 -0.24
N GLU A 212 -22.57 -5.61 -1.41
CA GLU A 212 -23.66 -4.97 -2.14
C GLU A 212 -24.93 -4.90 -1.30
N ASN A 213 -25.35 -6.01 -0.70
CA ASN A 213 -26.56 -6.07 0.13
C ASN A 213 -26.43 -5.22 1.40
N LEU A 214 -25.30 -5.26 2.10
CA LEU A 214 -25.09 -4.44 3.30
C LEU A 214 -25.09 -2.95 2.97
N THR A 215 -24.46 -2.56 1.86
CA THR A 215 -24.45 -1.16 1.41
C THR A 215 -25.83 -0.71 0.96
N GLY A 216 -26.57 -1.59 0.28
CA GLY A 216 -27.93 -1.35 -0.23
C GLY A 216 -29.07 -1.78 0.71
N MET A 217 -28.81 -2.03 2.01
CA MET A 217 -29.78 -2.62 2.94
C MET A 217 -31.10 -1.82 3.01
N THR A 218 -31.02 -0.49 2.95
CA THR A 218 -32.22 0.37 2.93
C THR A 218 -33.09 0.09 1.71
N VAL A 219 -32.47 -0.14 0.54
CA VAL A 219 -33.16 -0.47 -0.71
C VAL A 219 -33.76 -1.87 -0.62
N VAL A 220 -33.00 -2.85 -0.17
CA VAL A 220 -33.46 -4.24 0.01
C VAL A 220 -34.73 -4.26 0.87
N ARG A 221 -34.73 -3.53 2.00
CA ARG A 221 -35.89 -3.44 2.89
C ARG A 221 -37.04 -2.63 2.31
N ALA A 222 -36.75 -1.49 1.65
CA ALA A 222 -37.80 -0.64 1.07
C ALA A 222 -38.58 -1.37 -0.03
N TYR A 223 -37.95 -2.31 -0.74
CA TYR A 223 -38.58 -3.10 -1.80
C TYR A 223 -38.93 -4.52 -1.39
N THR A 224 -38.76 -4.90 -0.10
CA THR A 224 -39.08 -6.24 0.44
C THR A 224 -38.39 -7.36 -0.35
N MET A 225 -37.08 -7.19 -0.60
CA MET A 225 -36.28 -8.09 -1.42
C MET A 225 -35.50 -9.14 -0.61
N GLU A 226 -35.70 -9.22 0.71
CA GLU A 226 -34.89 -10.04 1.64
C GLU A 226 -34.87 -11.51 1.22
N GLU A 227 -36.02 -12.10 0.92
CA GLU A 227 -36.12 -13.52 0.57
C GLU A 227 -35.39 -13.84 -0.74
N ARG A 228 -35.53 -12.97 -1.73
CA ARG A 228 -34.82 -13.09 -3.01
C ARG A 228 -33.29 -13.00 -2.84
N GLU A 229 -32.81 -12.11 -1.94
CA GLU A 229 -31.40 -11.95 -1.66
C GLU A 229 -30.84 -13.15 -0.88
N ILE A 230 -31.61 -13.70 0.07
CA ILE A 230 -31.26 -14.94 0.80
C ILE A 230 -31.14 -16.12 -0.17
N GLU A 231 -32.06 -16.28 -1.09
CA GLU A 231 -31.97 -17.34 -2.10
C GLU A 231 -30.77 -17.16 -3.03
N ALA A 232 -30.50 -15.93 -3.49
CA ALA A 232 -29.37 -15.64 -4.34
C ALA A 232 -28.04 -15.95 -3.65
N PHE A 233 -27.90 -15.53 -2.38
CA PHE A 233 -26.76 -15.86 -1.54
C PHE A 233 -26.65 -17.38 -1.32
N GLY A 234 -27.78 -18.06 -1.05
CA GLY A 234 -27.84 -19.51 -0.87
C GLY A 234 -27.27 -20.29 -2.06
N ARG A 235 -27.61 -19.88 -3.29
CA ARG A 235 -27.05 -20.50 -4.51
C ARG A 235 -25.53 -20.33 -4.60
N LEU A 236 -25.02 -19.12 -4.37
CA LEU A 236 -23.57 -18.86 -4.40
C LEU A 236 -22.84 -19.63 -3.31
N ASN A 237 -23.44 -19.75 -2.12
CA ASN A 237 -22.88 -20.47 -0.99
C ASN A 237 -22.86 -22.00 -1.23
N ALA A 238 -23.88 -22.56 -1.86
CA ALA A 238 -23.90 -23.97 -2.26
C ALA A 238 -22.80 -24.31 -3.30
N GLU A 239 -22.57 -23.39 -4.24
CA GLU A 239 -21.48 -23.55 -5.19
C GLU A 239 -20.10 -23.42 -4.50
N TYR A 240 -19.94 -22.46 -3.58
CA TYR A 240 -18.73 -22.35 -2.75
C TYR A 240 -18.45 -23.64 -1.97
N LEU A 241 -19.47 -24.23 -1.34
CA LEU A 241 -19.35 -25.50 -0.64
C LEU A 241 -18.89 -26.62 -1.59
N THR A 242 -19.48 -26.70 -2.78
CA THR A 242 -19.14 -27.73 -3.77
C THR A 242 -17.68 -27.63 -4.21
N ARG A 243 -17.20 -26.41 -4.51
CA ARG A 243 -15.81 -26.14 -4.89
C ARG A 243 -14.86 -26.42 -3.72
N SER A 244 -15.23 -26.00 -2.51
CA SER A 244 -14.44 -26.24 -1.31
C SER A 244 -14.31 -27.72 -0.97
N LEU A 245 -15.38 -28.51 -1.10
CA LEU A 245 -15.35 -29.95 -0.90
C LEU A 245 -14.49 -30.67 -1.96
N ARG A 246 -14.48 -30.18 -3.20
CA ARG A 246 -13.59 -30.71 -4.24
C ARG A 246 -12.13 -30.47 -3.87
N LEU A 247 -11.76 -29.25 -3.51
CA LEU A 247 -10.42 -28.91 -3.03
C LEU A 247 -10.02 -29.75 -1.82
N ALA A 248 -10.93 -29.89 -0.85
CA ALA A 248 -10.67 -30.69 0.36
C ALA A 248 -10.42 -32.17 0.04
N ARG A 249 -11.17 -32.76 -0.92
CA ARG A 249 -10.95 -34.14 -1.38
C ARG A 249 -9.60 -34.31 -2.06
N THR A 250 -9.23 -33.37 -2.92
CA THR A 250 -7.92 -33.34 -3.56
C THR A 250 -6.82 -33.25 -2.50
N GLN A 251 -6.91 -32.34 -1.54
CA GLN A 251 -5.94 -32.20 -0.45
C GLN A 251 -5.87 -33.44 0.45
N ALA A 252 -7.01 -34.03 0.78
CA ALA A 252 -7.08 -35.24 1.60
C ALA A 252 -6.41 -36.47 0.93
N ALA A 253 -6.50 -36.59 -0.38
CA ALA A 253 -5.88 -37.69 -1.12
C ALA A 253 -4.34 -37.59 -1.18
N PHE A 254 -3.77 -36.41 -1.00
CA PHE A 254 -2.33 -36.19 -1.18
C PHE A 254 -1.47 -36.92 -0.13
N SER A 255 -1.80 -36.80 1.14
CA SER A 255 -1.01 -37.39 2.22
C SER A 255 -0.96 -38.93 2.13
N PRO A 256 -2.07 -39.66 1.93
CA PRO A 256 -2.04 -41.10 1.71
C PRO A 256 -1.23 -41.52 0.48
N MET A 257 -1.35 -40.79 -0.63
CA MET A 257 -0.58 -41.10 -1.86
C MET A 257 0.91 -40.91 -1.67
N LEU A 258 1.32 -39.85 -0.96
CA LEU A 258 2.72 -39.67 -0.55
C LEU A 258 3.20 -40.81 0.35
N GLY A 259 2.35 -41.23 1.31
CA GLY A 259 2.61 -42.36 2.20
C GLY A 259 2.84 -43.67 1.46
N LEU A 260 2.02 -43.95 0.43
CA LEU A 260 2.17 -45.13 -0.42
C LEU A 260 3.52 -45.15 -1.18
N ILE A 261 3.90 -44.04 -1.80
CA ILE A 261 5.14 -43.96 -2.57
C ILE A 261 6.35 -44.03 -1.61
N SER A 262 6.30 -43.36 -0.46
CA SER A 262 7.33 -43.46 0.55
C SER A 262 7.43 -44.87 1.13
N GLY A 263 6.30 -45.55 1.33
CA GLY A 263 6.21 -46.94 1.75
C GLY A 263 6.85 -47.91 0.73
N LEU A 264 6.64 -47.65 -0.59
CA LEU A 264 7.33 -48.44 -1.63
C LEU A 264 8.86 -48.25 -1.54
N GLY A 265 9.35 -47.03 -1.30
CA GLY A 265 10.77 -46.79 -1.03
C GLY A 265 11.29 -47.57 0.17
N GLY A 266 10.53 -47.57 1.27
CA GLY A 266 10.83 -48.38 2.46
C GLY A 266 10.85 -49.90 2.18
N LEU A 267 9.90 -50.41 1.38
CA LEU A 267 9.83 -51.80 0.96
C LEU A 267 11.04 -52.20 0.08
N ILE A 268 11.44 -51.34 -0.85
CA ILE A 268 12.65 -51.53 -1.66
C ILE A 268 13.89 -51.61 -0.77
N VAL A 269 14.01 -50.67 0.17
CA VAL A 269 15.12 -50.66 1.12
C VAL A 269 15.12 -51.92 2.00
N LEU A 270 13.93 -52.37 2.45
CA LEU A 270 13.80 -53.61 3.24
C LEU A 270 14.26 -54.84 2.42
N TRP A 271 13.84 -54.94 1.16
CA TRP A 271 14.16 -56.08 0.30
C TRP A 271 15.64 -56.07 -0.13
N VAL A 272 16.09 -54.98 -0.79
CA VAL A 272 17.44 -54.88 -1.35
C VAL A 272 18.50 -54.71 -0.24
N GLY A 273 18.19 -53.86 0.76
CA GLY A 273 19.07 -53.64 1.92
C GLY A 273 19.13 -54.86 2.86
N GLY A 274 17.98 -55.53 3.11
CA GLY A 274 17.94 -56.76 3.86
C GLY A 274 18.76 -57.88 3.22
N ARG A 275 18.65 -58.01 1.89
CA ARG A 275 19.51 -58.95 1.12
C ARG A 275 21.00 -58.58 1.25
N ALA A 276 21.36 -57.30 1.16
CA ALA A 276 22.72 -56.82 1.34
C ALA A 276 23.29 -57.11 2.73
N VAL A 277 22.44 -57.11 3.79
CA VAL A 277 22.84 -57.54 5.16
C VAL A 277 23.08 -59.03 5.23
N VAL A 278 22.21 -59.86 4.62
CA VAL A 278 22.38 -61.32 4.59
C VAL A 278 23.60 -61.70 3.80
N GLU A 279 23.92 -61.03 2.72
CA GLU A 279 25.12 -61.22 1.90
C GLU A 279 26.40 -60.65 2.58
N GLY A 280 26.27 -59.97 3.73
CA GLY A 280 27.41 -59.37 4.45
C GLY A 280 28.02 -58.12 3.81
N ARG A 281 27.34 -57.51 2.80
CA ARG A 281 27.81 -56.29 2.12
C ARG A 281 27.66 -55.04 3.01
N ILE A 282 26.61 -54.98 3.82
CA ILE A 282 26.39 -53.90 4.79
C ILE A 282 26.10 -54.49 6.18
N THR A 283 26.37 -53.73 7.25
CA THR A 283 26.01 -54.11 8.61
C THR A 283 24.53 -53.87 8.90
N LEU A 284 24.02 -54.53 9.93
CA LEU A 284 22.64 -54.29 10.42
C LEU A 284 22.46 -52.82 10.85
N GLY A 285 23.47 -52.26 11.54
CA GLY A 285 23.48 -50.85 11.91
C GLY A 285 23.44 -49.91 10.70
N ALA A 286 24.20 -50.24 9.62
CA ALA A 286 24.13 -49.48 8.38
C ALA A 286 22.75 -49.52 7.70
N PHE A 287 22.09 -50.67 7.73
CA PHE A 287 20.72 -50.80 7.24
C PHE A 287 19.71 -49.94 8.03
N VAL A 288 19.78 -49.94 9.37
CA VAL A 288 18.91 -49.09 10.23
C VAL A 288 19.18 -47.60 9.97
N ALA A 289 20.44 -47.20 9.89
CA ALA A 289 20.79 -45.80 9.59
C ALA A 289 20.32 -45.36 8.19
N PHE A 290 20.38 -46.24 7.19
CA PHE A 290 19.88 -45.99 5.86
C PHE A 290 18.37 -45.68 5.85
N GLY A 291 17.57 -46.45 6.64
CA GLY A 291 16.15 -46.14 6.86
C GLY A 291 15.92 -44.76 7.47
N GLY A 292 16.76 -44.37 8.44
CA GLY A 292 16.74 -43.03 9.03
C GLY A 292 17.04 -41.93 8.01
N TYR A 293 18.04 -42.13 7.15
CA TYR A 293 18.35 -41.19 6.08
C TYR A 293 17.25 -41.10 5.02
N LEU A 294 16.61 -42.22 4.66
CA LEU A 294 15.48 -42.21 3.74
C LEU A 294 14.33 -41.36 4.30
N ALA A 295 14.06 -41.47 5.61
CA ALA A 295 13.06 -40.63 6.30
C ALA A 295 13.42 -39.13 6.24
N HIS A 296 14.71 -38.76 6.32
CA HIS A 296 15.19 -37.40 6.17
C HIS A 296 14.94 -36.81 4.78
N LEU A 297 14.83 -37.61 3.71
CA LEU A 297 14.56 -37.14 2.35
C LEU A 297 13.09 -36.78 2.10
N ALA A 298 12.15 -37.29 2.91
CA ALA A 298 10.73 -37.09 2.68
C ALA A 298 10.33 -35.61 2.75
N TRP A 299 10.74 -34.91 3.80
CA TRP A 299 10.38 -33.51 4.00
C TRP A 299 10.99 -32.56 2.94
N PRO A 300 12.28 -32.59 2.60
CA PRO A 300 12.85 -31.78 1.55
C PRO A 300 12.16 -31.93 0.21
N THR A 301 11.75 -33.13 -0.16
CA THR A 301 11.05 -33.41 -1.43
C THR A 301 9.69 -32.70 -1.48
N ILE A 302 8.93 -32.71 -0.37
CA ILE A 302 7.66 -32.02 -0.26
C ILE A 302 7.87 -30.50 -0.23
N ALA A 303 8.85 -30.03 0.52
CA ALA A 303 9.12 -28.60 0.71
C ALA A 303 9.62 -27.90 -0.56
N LEU A 304 10.16 -28.62 -1.55
CA LEU A 304 10.71 -28.03 -2.77
C LEU A 304 9.64 -27.27 -3.56
N GLY A 305 8.44 -27.85 -3.72
CA GLY A 305 7.33 -27.22 -4.42
C GLY A 305 6.87 -25.92 -3.74
N TRP A 306 6.75 -25.95 -2.42
CA TRP A 306 6.35 -24.80 -1.61
C TRP A 306 7.42 -23.69 -1.66
N THR A 307 8.70 -24.05 -1.58
CA THR A 307 9.83 -23.12 -1.67
C THR A 307 9.85 -22.39 -3.00
N LEU A 308 9.64 -23.11 -4.11
CA LEU A 308 9.57 -22.52 -5.45
C LEU A 308 8.39 -21.58 -5.61
N SER A 309 7.22 -21.94 -5.06
CA SER A 309 6.02 -21.09 -5.05
C SER A 309 6.26 -19.79 -4.26
N ASN A 310 6.89 -19.87 -3.08
CA ASN A 310 7.26 -18.69 -2.29
C ASN A 310 8.25 -17.78 -3.02
N LEU A 311 9.24 -18.37 -3.69
CA LEU A 311 10.19 -17.60 -4.49
C LEU A 311 9.48 -16.83 -5.61
N LYS A 312 8.61 -17.49 -6.37
CA LYS A 312 7.83 -16.86 -7.43
C LYS A 312 6.95 -15.73 -6.89
N ARG A 313 6.20 -15.97 -5.80
CA ARG A 313 5.36 -14.95 -5.16
C ARG A 313 6.18 -13.76 -4.69
N GLY A 314 7.28 -13.99 -3.98
CA GLY A 314 8.13 -12.92 -3.49
C GLY A 314 8.72 -12.07 -4.62
N LEU A 315 9.19 -12.70 -5.72
CA LEU A 315 9.71 -11.97 -6.88
C LEU A 315 8.60 -11.17 -7.60
N ALA A 316 7.39 -11.72 -7.71
CA ALA A 316 6.24 -11.01 -8.27
C ALA A 316 5.85 -9.79 -7.39
N SER A 317 5.85 -9.96 -6.06
CA SER A 317 5.63 -8.86 -5.11
C SER A 317 6.70 -7.79 -5.22
N MET A 318 7.99 -8.18 -5.41
CA MET A 318 9.05 -7.21 -5.64
C MET A 318 8.86 -6.42 -6.95
N ALA A 319 8.37 -7.07 -8.00
CA ALA A 319 8.05 -6.39 -9.25
C ALA A 319 6.97 -5.31 -9.04
N ARG A 320 5.87 -5.64 -8.34
CA ARG A 320 4.79 -4.67 -8.05
C ARG A 320 5.22 -3.51 -7.16
N VAL A 321 6.06 -3.77 -6.15
CA VAL A 321 6.65 -2.72 -5.31
C VAL A 321 7.60 -1.86 -6.15
N ALA A 322 8.38 -2.49 -7.04
CA ALA A 322 9.29 -1.79 -7.94
C ALA A 322 8.56 -0.86 -8.91
N GLU A 323 7.38 -1.22 -9.42
CA GLU A 323 6.55 -0.36 -10.26
C GLU A 323 6.28 1.00 -9.60
N ILE A 324 6.00 1.02 -8.29
CA ILE A 324 5.81 2.28 -7.57
C ILE A 324 7.14 3.02 -7.41
N LEU A 325 8.19 2.33 -6.95
CA LEU A 325 9.49 2.94 -6.70
C LEU A 325 10.17 3.49 -7.96
N ASP A 326 9.78 3.03 -9.14
CA ASP A 326 10.29 3.48 -10.44
C ASP A 326 9.55 4.70 -11.00
N VAL A 327 8.39 5.07 -10.43
CA VAL A 327 7.70 6.30 -10.81
C VAL A 327 8.58 7.48 -10.38
N PRO A 328 8.90 8.42 -11.28
CA PRO A 328 9.68 9.58 -10.88
C PRO A 328 8.90 10.39 -9.83
N GLY A 329 9.50 10.60 -8.68
CA GLY A 329 8.96 11.54 -7.69
C GLY A 329 8.83 12.93 -8.31
N ALA A 330 7.90 13.72 -7.82
CA ALA A 330 7.77 15.11 -8.24
C ALA A 330 9.13 15.81 -8.02
N THR A 331 9.79 16.12 -9.12
CA THR A 331 11.10 16.79 -9.07
C THR A 331 10.90 18.10 -8.32
N GLU A 332 11.55 18.26 -7.19
CA GLU A 332 11.79 19.60 -6.69
C GLU A 332 12.64 20.26 -7.78
N ALA A 333 12.01 21.07 -8.60
CA ALA A 333 12.77 22.07 -9.31
C ALA A 333 13.46 22.85 -8.17
N GLU A 334 14.77 22.69 -8.04
CA GLU A 334 15.57 23.53 -7.17
C GLU A 334 15.26 24.96 -7.62
N GLY A 335 14.34 25.62 -6.92
CA GLY A 335 14.02 27.00 -7.18
C GLY A 335 15.30 27.79 -7.00
N THR A 336 15.86 28.25 -8.09
CA THR A 336 17.07 29.08 -8.13
C THR A 336 16.83 30.48 -7.56
N ALA A 337 15.57 30.84 -7.29
CA ALA A 337 15.22 32.12 -6.70
C ALA A 337 15.50 32.13 -5.19
N ALA A 338 16.72 32.48 -4.83
CA ALA A 338 17.13 32.88 -3.50
C ALA A 338 16.51 34.24 -3.13
N ALA A 339 15.18 34.34 -3.00
CA ALA A 339 14.56 35.56 -2.53
C ALA A 339 14.20 35.41 -1.04
N ALA A 340 14.86 36.14 -0.18
CA ALA A 340 14.67 36.14 1.26
C ALA A 340 13.37 36.84 1.73
N ALA A 341 12.64 37.53 0.86
CA ALA A 341 11.43 38.28 1.20
C ALA A 341 10.15 37.43 1.10
N PRO A 342 9.14 37.62 1.95
CA PRO A 342 7.84 37.00 1.82
C PRO A 342 7.24 37.33 0.43
N ILE A 343 6.61 36.33 -0.20
CA ILE A 343 5.92 36.53 -1.48
C ILE A 343 4.70 37.40 -1.20
N ARG A 344 4.68 38.61 -1.77
CA ARG A 344 3.54 39.53 -1.74
C ARG A 344 3.25 39.93 -3.16
N GLY A 345 2.01 40.31 -3.45
CA GLY A 345 1.59 40.75 -4.76
C GLY A 345 0.39 39.99 -5.29
N GLY A 346 0.02 40.31 -6.53
CA GLY A 346 -1.11 39.71 -7.20
C GLY A 346 -0.84 38.31 -7.73
N LEU A 347 -1.92 37.69 -8.26
CA LEU A 347 -1.84 36.52 -9.11
C LEU A 347 -1.99 36.95 -10.56
N GLU A 348 -1.28 36.30 -11.47
CA GLU A 348 -1.38 36.58 -12.89
C GLU A 348 -1.35 35.25 -13.67
N PHE A 349 -2.28 35.13 -14.59
CA PHE A 349 -2.37 34.06 -15.58
C PHE A 349 -2.10 34.63 -16.96
N ARG A 350 -1.15 34.04 -17.68
CA ARG A 350 -0.74 34.48 -19.02
C ARG A 350 -0.85 33.32 -20.00
N HIS A 351 -1.74 33.44 -20.97
CA HIS A 351 -1.92 32.46 -22.04
C HIS A 351 -1.91 31.01 -21.53
N LEU A 352 -2.56 30.81 -20.39
CA LEU A 352 -2.56 29.52 -19.70
C LEU A 352 -3.38 28.51 -20.48
N THR A 353 -2.70 27.52 -21.06
CA THR A 353 -3.32 26.34 -21.66
C THR A 353 -2.86 25.11 -20.90
N PHE A 354 -3.79 24.33 -20.35
CA PHE A 354 -3.47 23.16 -19.54
C PHE A 354 -4.41 22.00 -19.85
N ALA A 355 -3.83 20.81 -20.02
CA ALA A 355 -4.56 19.54 -20.17
C ALA A 355 -4.08 18.52 -19.14
N TYR A 356 -5.00 17.79 -18.56
CA TYR A 356 -4.67 16.58 -17.81
C TYR A 356 -4.21 15.48 -18.77
N GLU A 357 -3.32 14.61 -18.30
CA GLU A 357 -2.74 13.56 -19.13
C GLU A 357 -3.83 12.71 -19.81
N GLY A 358 -3.75 12.60 -21.14
CA GLY A 358 -4.70 11.84 -21.95
C GLY A 358 -6.09 12.48 -22.12
N ARG A 359 -6.28 13.76 -21.72
CA ARG A 359 -7.57 14.47 -21.84
C ARG A 359 -7.47 15.71 -22.72
N ARG A 360 -8.63 16.22 -23.13
CA ARG A 360 -8.72 17.53 -23.81
C ARG A 360 -8.26 18.64 -22.87
N PRO A 361 -7.80 19.81 -23.38
CA PRO A 361 -7.47 20.95 -22.56
C PRO A 361 -8.61 21.30 -21.60
N ALA A 362 -8.27 21.43 -20.31
CA ALA A 362 -9.19 21.89 -19.27
C ALA A 362 -9.20 23.42 -19.16
N LEU A 363 -8.11 24.07 -19.61
CA LEU A 363 -7.98 25.50 -19.75
C LEU A 363 -7.31 25.78 -21.10
N GLU A 364 -7.78 26.81 -21.81
CA GLU A 364 -7.30 27.17 -23.14
C GLU A 364 -7.17 28.68 -23.27
N ASP A 365 -5.94 29.15 -23.39
CA ASP A 365 -5.55 30.55 -23.53
C ASP A 365 -6.13 31.51 -22.47
N VAL A 366 -6.15 31.05 -21.21
CA VAL A 366 -6.68 31.84 -20.09
C VAL A 366 -5.69 32.90 -19.67
N SER A 367 -6.13 34.17 -19.69
CA SER A 367 -5.33 35.34 -19.29
C SER A 367 -6.18 36.29 -18.47
N PHE A 368 -5.80 36.52 -17.20
CA PHE A 368 -6.38 37.53 -16.31
C PHE A 368 -5.46 37.78 -15.11
N THR A 369 -5.73 38.84 -14.34
CA THR A 369 -4.95 39.22 -13.17
C THR A 369 -5.83 39.39 -11.93
N VAL A 370 -5.28 38.99 -10.77
CA VAL A 370 -5.82 39.31 -9.45
C VAL A 370 -4.89 40.33 -8.82
N PRO A 371 -5.24 41.59 -8.78
CA PRO A 371 -4.39 42.63 -8.20
C PRO A 371 -4.10 42.38 -6.71
N GLU A 372 -2.96 42.87 -6.21
CA GLU A 372 -2.62 42.77 -4.81
C GLU A 372 -3.70 43.36 -3.91
N GLY A 373 -4.10 42.62 -2.90
CA GLY A 373 -5.11 43.02 -1.91
C GLY A 373 -6.55 43.08 -2.45
N ARG A 374 -6.80 42.58 -3.66
CA ARG A 374 -8.14 42.54 -4.28
C ARG A 374 -8.70 41.14 -4.33
N MET A 375 -10.01 41.06 -4.39
CA MET A 375 -10.77 39.83 -4.56
C MET A 375 -11.27 39.70 -6.00
N VAL A 376 -10.89 38.63 -6.67
CA VAL A 376 -11.43 38.27 -8.00
C VAL A 376 -12.20 36.95 -7.88
N ALA A 377 -13.43 36.97 -8.38
CA ALA A 377 -14.27 35.79 -8.46
C ALA A 377 -14.18 35.16 -9.85
N VAL A 378 -13.95 33.85 -9.92
CA VAL A 378 -14.05 33.07 -11.15
C VAL A 378 -15.34 32.27 -11.11
N VAL A 379 -16.26 32.52 -12.02
CA VAL A 379 -17.56 31.88 -12.13
C VAL A 379 -17.71 31.14 -13.46
N GLY A 380 -18.69 30.25 -13.53
CA GLY A 380 -18.98 29.53 -14.78
C GLY A 380 -19.64 28.17 -14.51
N PRO A 381 -20.12 27.48 -15.54
CA PRO A 381 -20.73 26.17 -15.44
C PRO A 381 -19.81 25.11 -14.79
N THR A 382 -20.41 24.01 -14.33
CA THR A 382 -19.63 22.86 -13.86
C THR A 382 -18.77 22.31 -15.01
N GLY A 383 -17.50 22.04 -14.73
CA GLY A 383 -16.56 21.55 -15.75
C GLY A 383 -15.87 22.66 -16.57
N SER A 384 -16.14 23.95 -16.32
CA SER A 384 -15.49 25.07 -17.06
C SER A 384 -13.98 25.27 -16.75
N GLY A 385 -13.39 24.49 -15.81
CA GLY A 385 -11.95 24.57 -15.52
C GLY A 385 -11.58 25.36 -14.24
N LYS A 386 -12.54 25.84 -13.45
CA LYS A 386 -12.31 26.66 -12.24
C LYS A 386 -11.33 26.00 -11.26
N SER A 387 -11.61 24.79 -10.79
CA SER A 387 -10.76 24.07 -9.82
C SER A 387 -9.35 23.78 -10.36
N THR A 388 -9.20 23.71 -11.69
CA THR A 388 -7.89 23.55 -12.33
C THR A 388 -7.01 24.77 -12.07
N LEU A 389 -7.54 25.99 -12.08
CA LEU A 389 -6.78 27.21 -11.76
C LEU A 389 -6.17 27.13 -10.36
N GLY A 390 -6.96 26.76 -9.34
CA GLY A 390 -6.49 26.62 -7.95
C GLY A 390 -5.38 25.59 -7.81
N SER A 391 -5.52 24.45 -8.50
CA SER A 391 -4.51 23.38 -8.49
C SER A 391 -3.18 23.78 -9.14
N LEU A 392 -3.21 24.65 -10.15
CA LEU A 392 -2.02 25.16 -10.83
C LEU A 392 -1.31 26.25 -10.02
N VAL A 393 -2.05 27.14 -9.36
CA VAL A 393 -1.47 28.17 -8.48
C VAL A 393 -0.68 27.52 -7.34
N THR A 394 -1.20 26.46 -6.75
CA THR A 394 -0.56 25.72 -5.64
C THR A 394 0.48 24.69 -6.10
N ARG A 395 0.67 24.55 -7.40
CA ARG A 395 1.51 23.48 -8.01
C ARG A 395 1.17 22.09 -7.48
N LEU A 396 -0.11 21.80 -7.31
CA LEU A 396 -0.61 20.41 -7.21
C LEU A 396 -0.48 19.73 -8.59
N HIS A 397 -0.70 20.49 -9.64
CA HIS A 397 -0.32 20.15 -11.01
C HIS A 397 0.68 21.18 -11.52
N GLU A 398 1.67 20.74 -12.29
CA GLU A 398 2.69 21.65 -12.83
C GLU A 398 2.10 22.47 -13.99
N PRO A 399 2.04 23.83 -13.88
CA PRO A 399 1.60 24.67 -14.99
C PRO A 399 2.65 24.73 -16.09
N PRO A 400 2.28 25.13 -17.32
CA PRO A 400 3.25 25.48 -18.34
C PRO A 400 4.20 26.60 -17.86
N PRO A 401 5.47 26.64 -18.34
CA PRO A 401 6.40 27.68 -17.96
C PRO A 401 5.90 29.05 -18.42
N GLY A 402 6.01 30.06 -17.55
CA GLY A 402 5.60 31.43 -17.87
C GLY A 402 4.09 31.66 -17.94
N ALA A 403 3.28 30.72 -17.42
CA ALA A 403 1.82 30.85 -17.51
C ALA A 403 1.16 31.25 -16.17
N VAL A 404 1.77 31.01 -15.02
CA VAL A 404 1.19 31.34 -13.69
C VAL A 404 2.24 32.05 -12.85
N PHE A 405 1.87 33.22 -12.31
CA PHE A 405 2.76 34.06 -11.50
C PHE A 405 2.10 34.40 -10.16
N VAL A 406 2.91 34.43 -9.09
CA VAL A 406 2.54 34.91 -7.76
C VAL A 406 3.53 35.99 -7.37
N GLY A 407 3.05 37.21 -7.11
CA GLY A 407 3.91 38.35 -6.83
C GLY A 407 4.92 38.66 -7.95
N GLY A 408 4.52 38.44 -9.21
CA GLY A 408 5.36 38.65 -10.40
C GLY A 408 6.40 37.57 -10.65
N ILE A 409 6.44 36.50 -9.84
CA ILE A 409 7.42 35.40 -9.98
C ILE A 409 6.67 34.16 -10.49
N ASP A 410 7.21 33.52 -11.55
CA ASP A 410 6.68 32.25 -12.05
C ASP A 410 6.68 31.19 -10.92
N VAL A 411 5.52 30.59 -10.69
CA VAL A 411 5.35 29.60 -9.62
C VAL A 411 6.30 28.39 -9.75
N ARG A 412 6.77 28.09 -10.95
CA ARG A 412 7.71 26.98 -11.22
C ARG A 412 9.13 27.26 -10.70
N VAL A 413 9.53 28.53 -10.64
CA VAL A 413 10.86 28.93 -10.18
C VAL A 413 10.92 28.99 -8.66
N LEU A 414 9.77 29.08 -7.98
CA LEU A 414 9.69 29.14 -6.53
C LEU A 414 9.84 27.74 -5.91
N PRO A 415 10.59 27.60 -4.79
CA PRO A 415 10.53 26.40 -3.97
C PRO A 415 9.09 26.13 -3.52
N ARG A 416 8.62 24.87 -3.62
CA ARG A 416 7.23 24.51 -3.31
C ARG A 416 6.82 24.87 -1.89
N GLU A 417 7.69 24.63 -0.92
CA GLU A 417 7.46 24.95 0.48
C GLU A 417 7.16 26.45 0.66
N ARG A 418 7.94 27.28 0.00
CA ARG A 418 7.78 28.73 0.05
C ARG A 418 6.54 29.22 -0.67
N LEU A 419 6.25 28.66 -1.85
CA LEU A 419 5.02 28.97 -2.58
C LEU A 419 3.80 28.62 -1.72
N ARG A 420 3.75 27.40 -1.20
CA ARG A 420 2.60 26.89 -0.44
C ARG A 420 2.43 27.55 0.92
N SER A 421 3.51 27.96 1.58
CA SER A 421 3.41 28.72 2.84
C SER A 421 2.85 30.15 2.62
N SER A 422 2.94 30.70 1.41
CA SER A 422 2.36 32.00 1.06
C SER A 422 0.91 31.95 0.61
N ILE A 423 0.37 30.74 0.34
CA ILE A 423 -0.97 30.54 -0.20
C ILE A 423 -1.82 29.76 0.80
N GLY A 424 -2.97 30.32 1.19
CA GLY A 424 -4.05 29.57 1.84
C GLY A 424 -4.95 28.94 0.78
N TYR A 425 -4.97 27.63 0.68
CA TYR A 425 -5.80 26.91 -0.29
C TYR A 425 -6.89 26.10 0.38
N VAL A 426 -8.13 26.33 -0.04
CA VAL A 426 -9.30 25.54 0.37
C VAL A 426 -9.86 24.83 -0.85
N PRO A 427 -9.73 23.51 -0.95
CA PRO A 427 -10.26 22.74 -2.08
C PRO A 427 -11.79 22.58 -1.97
N GLN A 428 -12.43 22.28 -3.09
CA GLN A 428 -13.88 22.03 -3.18
C GLN A 428 -14.34 20.91 -2.24
N GLU A 429 -13.59 19.79 -2.16
CA GLU A 429 -13.83 18.73 -1.18
C GLU A 429 -12.90 18.90 0.01
N ALA A 430 -13.45 19.34 1.13
CA ALA A 430 -12.72 19.52 2.37
C ALA A 430 -12.37 18.14 2.99
N PHE A 431 -11.09 17.83 3.08
CA PHE A 431 -10.58 16.63 3.74
C PHE A 431 -10.11 16.97 5.17
N LEU A 432 -10.57 16.18 6.15
CA LEU A 432 -10.13 16.24 7.53
C LEU A 432 -9.50 14.90 7.93
N PHE A 433 -8.40 14.98 8.67
CA PHE A 433 -7.73 13.80 9.24
C PHE A 433 -8.49 13.31 10.48
N SER A 434 -8.40 12.03 10.78
CA SER A 434 -8.95 11.41 12.00
C SER A 434 -8.15 11.86 13.25
N ARG A 435 -8.23 13.15 13.54
CA ARG A 435 -7.57 13.85 14.66
C ARG A 435 -8.57 14.79 15.31
N SER A 436 -8.16 15.51 16.36
CA SER A 436 -8.98 16.54 16.95
C SER A 436 -9.31 17.69 15.98
N ILE A 437 -10.37 18.43 16.22
CA ILE A 437 -10.68 19.65 15.46
C ILE A 437 -9.51 20.63 15.55
N ARG A 438 -8.92 20.78 16.75
CA ARG A 438 -7.74 21.60 16.98
C ARG A 438 -6.60 21.23 16.05
N ASP A 439 -6.23 19.96 16.01
CA ASP A 439 -5.11 19.49 15.17
C ASP A 439 -5.40 19.64 13.68
N ASN A 440 -6.66 19.47 13.28
CA ASN A 440 -7.08 19.69 11.91
C ASN A 440 -6.98 21.16 11.49
N VAL A 441 -7.33 22.10 12.37
CA VAL A 441 -7.22 23.54 12.12
C VAL A 441 -5.75 23.97 12.17
N ALA A 442 -4.97 23.43 13.11
CA ALA A 442 -3.54 23.75 13.28
C ALA A 442 -2.64 23.17 12.17
N LEU A 443 -3.14 22.30 11.30
CA LEU A 443 -2.34 21.59 10.29
C LEU A 443 -1.55 22.55 9.37
N GLY A 444 -2.04 23.78 9.14
CA GLY A 444 -1.36 24.79 8.33
C GLY A 444 -0.15 25.41 9.03
N ASP A 445 -0.16 25.47 10.36
CA ASP A 445 0.93 25.94 11.25
C ASP A 445 0.74 25.30 12.62
N GLU A 446 1.37 24.16 12.86
CA GLU A 446 1.26 23.41 14.12
C GLU A 446 1.83 24.19 15.32
N THR A 447 2.65 25.22 15.08
CA THR A 447 3.26 26.09 16.10
C THR A 447 2.41 27.31 16.42
N ALA A 448 1.28 27.48 15.73
CA ALA A 448 0.42 28.65 15.92
C ALA A 448 -0.11 28.75 17.36
N PRO A 449 -0.08 29.94 17.97
CA PRO A 449 -0.65 30.15 19.30
C PRO A 449 -2.18 29.95 19.27
N GLU A 450 -2.74 29.47 20.36
CA GLU A 450 -4.18 29.16 20.52
C GLU A 450 -5.09 30.34 20.10
N ALA A 451 -4.67 31.57 20.41
CA ALA A 451 -5.41 32.77 20.01
C ALA A 451 -5.53 32.94 18.49
N ARG A 452 -4.54 32.43 17.71
CA ARG A 452 -4.61 32.47 16.25
C ARG A 452 -5.56 31.41 15.72
N LEU A 453 -5.57 30.20 16.31
CA LEU A 453 -6.51 29.13 15.98
C LEU A 453 -7.95 29.59 16.22
N ARG A 454 -8.22 30.18 17.38
CA ARG A 454 -9.56 30.71 17.72
C ARG A 454 -10.00 31.78 16.75
N ARG A 455 -9.15 32.74 16.44
CA ARG A 455 -9.44 33.83 15.49
C ARG A 455 -9.72 33.29 14.10
N ALA A 456 -8.97 32.28 13.64
CA ALA A 456 -9.21 31.63 12.37
C ALA A 456 -10.56 30.88 12.34
N ALA A 457 -10.93 30.20 13.43
CA ALA A 457 -12.21 29.54 13.58
C ALA A 457 -13.39 30.52 13.67
N GLU A 458 -13.23 31.65 14.36
CA GLU A 458 -14.22 32.75 14.40
C GLU A 458 -14.45 33.28 12.98
N THR A 459 -13.38 33.62 12.27
CA THR A 459 -13.46 34.11 10.87
C THR A 459 -14.13 33.11 9.93
N ALA A 460 -13.91 31.81 10.12
CA ALA A 460 -14.51 30.76 9.33
C ALA A 460 -15.96 30.42 9.78
N GLY A 461 -16.51 31.10 10.81
CA GLY A 461 -17.82 30.78 11.37
C GLY A 461 -17.91 29.38 12.02
N LEU A 462 -16.79 28.82 12.44
CA LEU A 462 -16.71 27.48 13.07
C LEU A 462 -16.75 27.55 14.61
N ALA A 463 -16.37 28.67 15.22
CA ALA A 463 -16.20 28.78 16.67
C ALA A 463 -17.49 28.44 17.48
N PRO A 464 -18.69 28.92 17.12
CA PRO A 464 -19.91 28.57 17.87
C PRO A 464 -20.24 27.08 17.84
N GLU A 465 -19.84 26.39 16.76
CA GLU A 465 -20.07 24.95 16.62
C GLU A 465 -19.09 24.14 17.44
N ILE A 466 -17.83 24.58 17.52
CA ILE A 466 -16.82 23.96 18.38
C ILE A 466 -17.25 24.01 19.85
N GLU A 467 -17.84 25.13 20.28
CA GLU A 467 -18.37 25.29 21.64
C GLU A 467 -19.56 24.35 21.91
N GLY A 468 -20.32 23.98 20.88
CA GLY A 468 -21.43 23.04 20.97
C GLY A 468 -21.04 21.56 21.03
N PHE A 469 -19.78 21.21 20.74
CA PHE A 469 -19.34 19.82 20.82
C PHE A 469 -19.00 19.42 22.27
N PRO A 470 -19.27 18.17 22.68
CA PRO A 470 -19.03 17.71 24.05
C PRO A 470 -17.58 17.90 24.52
N GLU A 471 -16.61 17.73 23.63
CA GLU A 471 -15.16 17.86 23.92
C GLU A 471 -14.57 19.14 23.31
N GLY A 472 -15.38 20.03 22.76
CA GLY A 472 -14.95 21.30 22.16
C GLY A 472 -13.85 21.10 21.12
N TRP A 473 -12.73 21.80 21.27
CA TRP A 473 -11.55 21.72 20.39
C TRP A 473 -10.90 20.33 20.35
N SER A 474 -11.06 19.53 21.40
CA SER A 474 -10.49 18.18 21.51
C SER A 474 -11.35 17.12 20.82
N THR A 475 -12.54 17.48 20.34
CA THR A 475 -13.43 16.56 19.64
C THR A 475 -12.72 15.93 18.44
N VAL A 476 -12.61 14.58 18.44
CA VAL A 476 -11.98 13.82 17.38
C VAL A 476 -12.98 13.63 16.24
N VAL A 477 -12.59 14.07 15.03
CA VAL A 477 -13.38 13.84 13.82
C VAL A 477 -13.10 12.43 13.28
N GLY A 478 -14.16 11.71 12.90
CA GLY A 478 -14.03 10.37 12.31
C GLY A 478 -13.28 10.37 10.97
N GLU A 479 -13.15 9.19 10.35
CA GLU A 479 -12.52 9.05 9.05
C GLU A 479 -13.11 10.06 8.05
N ARG A 480 -12.24 10.83 7.38
CA ARG A 480 -12.62 11.90 6.44
C ARG A 480 -13.58 12.94 7.00
N GLY A 481 -13.67 13.07 8.32
CA GLY A 481 -14.60 14.02 8.97
C GLY A 481 -16.07 13.60 8.90
N LEU A 482 -16.38 12.31 8.84
CA LEU A 482 -17.75 11.77 8.74
C LEU A 482 -18.68 12.19 9.89
N THR A 483 -18.13 12.53 11.06
CA THR A 483 -18.90 13.02 12.22
C THR A 483 -19.35 14.46 12.07
N LEU A 484 -18.81 15.20 11.10
CA LEU A 484 -19.13 16.59 10.82
C LEU A 484 -20.05 16.71 9.60
N SER A 485 -20.91 17.72 9.59
CA SER A 485 -21.68 18.08 8.40
C SER A 485 -20.76 18.58 7.27
N GLY A 486 -21.25 18.60 6.03
CA GLY A 486 -20.49 19.13 4.88
C GLY A 486 -20.01 20.55 5.10
N GLY A 487 -20.89 21.42 5.61
CA GLY A 487 -20.57 22.82 5.94
C GLY A 487 -19.53 22.95 7.06
N GLN A 488 -19.62 22.11 8.10
CA GLN A 488 -18.63 22.08 9.19
C GLN A 488 -17.24 21.69 8.69
N ARG A 489 -17.16 20.68 7.79
CA ARG A 489 -15.89 20.29 7.17
C ARG A 489 -15.27 21.43 6.34
N GLN A 490 -16.09 22.11 5.55
CA GLN A 490 -15.62 23.25 4.74
C GLN A 490 -15.12 24.40 5.60
N ARG A 491 -15.86 24.76 6.68
CA ARG A 491 -15.41 25.80 7.61
C ARG A 491 -14.14 25.42 8.38
N ALA A 492 -13.96 24.15 8.73
CA ALA A 492 -12.71 23.68 9.33
C ALA A 492 -11.52 23.78 8.35
N ALA A 493 -11.72 23.46 7.07
CA ALA A 493 -10.71 23.65 6.04
C ALA A 493 -10.41 25.12 5.77
N LEU A 494 -11.43 26.00 5.83
CA LEU A 494 -11.26 27.43 5.73
C LEU A 494 -10.46 27.97 6.92
N ALA A 495 -10.79 27.60 8.16
CA ALA A 495 -10.03 27.96 9.34
C ALA A 495 -8.56 27.53 9.21
N ARG A 496 -8.30 26.28 8.78
CA ARG A 496 -6.96 25.76 8.51
C ARG A 496 -6.17 26.66 7.55
N SER A 497 -6.80 27.14 6.47
CA SER A 497 -6.14 27.97 5.47
C SER A 497 -5.79 29.38 5.97
N LEU A 498 -6.50 29.86 6.98
CA LEU A 498 -6.32 31.18 7.58
C LEU A 498 -5.24 31.21 8.68
N VAL A 499 -4.98 30.08 9.34
CA VAL A 499 -4.00 29.99 10.45
C VAL A 499 -2.60 30.48 10.06
N PRO A 500 -2.01 30.14 8.89
CA PRO A 500 -0.69 30.63 8.50
C PRO A 500 -0.65 32.13 8.18
N ALA A 501 -1.80 32.82 8.17
CA ALA A 501 -1.94 34.21 7.72
C ALA A 501 -1.35 34.44 6.30
N PRO A 502 -1.79 33.68 5.29
CA PRO A 502 -1.21 33.70 3.95
C PRO A 502 -1.39 35.06 3.27
N ALA A 503 -0.47 35.40 2.35
CA ALA A 503 -0.58 36.60 1.53
C ALA A 503 -1.64 36.46 0.42
N VAL A 504 -1.82 35.25 -0.08
CA VAL A 504 -2.75 34.89 -1.14
C VAL A 504 -3.75 33.85 -0.64
N LEU A 505 -5.04 34.05 -0.91
CA LEU A 505 -6.10 33.09 -0.60
C LEU A 505 -6.68 32.56 -1.92
N VAL A 506 -6.77 31.24 -2.01
CA VAL A 506 -7.40 30.53 -3.14
C VAL A 506 -8.50 29.65 -2.59
N LEU A 507 -9.74 30.01 -2.89
CA LEU A 507 -10.95 29.40 -2.35
C LEU A 507 -11.72 28.71 -3.48
N ASP A 508 -11.78 27.38 -3.46
CA ASP A 508 -12.47 26.59 -4.47
C ASP A 508 -13.82 26.10 -3.92
N ASP A 509 -14.87 26.79 -4.29
CA ASP A 509 -16.28 26.48 -3.99
C ASP A 509 -16.59 26.21 -2.51
N VAL A 510 -15.96 26.99 -1.63
CA VAL A 510 -16.04 26.81 -0.16
C VAL A 510 -17.43 26.98 0.43
N PHE A 511 -18.39 27.50 -0.33
CA PHE A 511 -19.75 27.76 0.09
C PHE A 511 -20.75 26.70 -0.37
N ALA A 512 -20.34 25.71 -1.17
CA ALA A 512 -21.25 24.74 -1.81
C ALA A 512 -22.16 23.97 -0.83
N SER A 513 -21.67 23.69 0.39
CA SER A 513 -22.39 22.93 1.42
C SER A 513 -22.89 23.78 2.60
N VAL A 514 -22.92 25.11 2.44
CA VAL A 514 -23.33 26.05 3.49
C VAL A 514 -24.72 26.60 3.16
N ASP A 515 -25.59 26.75 4.17
CA ASP A 515 -26.91 27.37 3.98
C ASP A 515 -26.77 28.88 3.73
N ALA A 516 -27.81 29.50 3.11
CA ALA A 516 -27.74 30.89 2.68
C ALA A 516 -27.59 31.90 3.85
N GLY A 517 -28.09 31.59 5.05
CA GLY A 517 -27.96 32.44 6.22
C GLY A 517 -26.52 32.47 6.75
N LYS A 518 -25.89 31.30 6.87
CA LYS A 518 -24.50 31.17 7.30
C LYS A 518 -23.52 31.62 6.22
N GLU A 519 -23.87 31.50 4.94
CA GLU A 519 -23.08 32.05 3.82
C GLU A 519 -22.85 33.56 3.97
N ALA A 520 -23.91 34.32 4.25
CA ALA A 520 -23.81 35.76 4.46
C ALA A 520 -22.96 36.13 5.68
N GLU A 521 -23.07 35.38 6.77
CA GLU A 521 -22.23 35.54 7.98
C GLU A 521 -20.76 35.28 7.70
N ILE A 522 -20.43 34.18 7.01
CA ILE A 522 -19.06 33.82 6.65
C ILE A 522 -18.48 34.85 5.67
N LEU A 523 -19.26 35.28 4.67
CA LEU A 523 -18.84 36.31 3.74
C LEU A 523 -18.52 37.62 4.43
N SER A 524 -19.35 38.08 5.38
CA SER A 524 -19.09 39.29 6.15
C SER A 524 -17.84 39.17 7.03
N SER A 525 -17.63 38.01 7.63
CA SER A 525 -16.43 37.71 8.44
C SER A 525 -15.17 37.59 7.59
N LEU A 526 -15.29 37.00 6.38
CA LEU A 526 -14.21 36.91 5.41
C LEU A 526 -13.83 38.26 4.84
N GLN A 527 -14.78 39.18 4.57
CA GLN A 527 -14.47 40.52 4.10
C GLN A 527 -13.48 41.23 5.03
N GLY A 528 -13.63 41.06 6.36
CA GLY A 528 -12.64 41.56 7.33
C GLY A 528 -11.28 40.84 7.27
N ALA A 529 -11.27 39.55 6.98
CA ALA A 529 -10.05 38.74 6.89
C ALA A 529 -9.35 38.83 5.52
N VAL A 530 -10.11 39.10 4.48
CA VAL A 530 -9.66 39.26 3.07
C VAL A 530 -9.15 40.66 2.83
N ALA A 531 -9.59 41.66 3.62
CA ALA A 531 -9.16 43.04 3.48
C ALA A 531 -7.62 43.15 3.46
N GLY A 532 -7.10 43.60 2.31
CA GLY A 532 -5.66 43.72 2.08
C GLY A 532 -4.93 42.41 1.68
N ARG A 533 -5.65 41.29 1.43
CA ARG A 533 -5.10 40.04 0.89
C ARG A 533 -5.54 39.82 -0.54
N THR A 534 -4.65 39.29 -1.35
CA THR A 534 -4.99 38.87 -2.70
C THR A 534 -5.84 37.61 -2.63
N THR A 535 -7.07 37.64 -3.17
CA THR A 535 -8.01 36.53 -3.05
C THR A 535 -8.57 36.11 -4.41
N LEU A 536 -8.44 34.84 -4.72
CA LEU A 536 -9.06 34.18 -5.87
C LEU A 536 -10.19 33.26 -5.33
N VAL A 537 -11.43 33.59 -5.65
CA VAL A 537 -12.61 32.78 -5.27
C VAL A 537 -13.16 32.12 -6.53
N MET A 538 -13.15 30.82 -6.56
CA MET A 538 -13.82 30.03 -7.61
C MET A 538 -15.14 29.55 -7.05
N THR A 539 -16.26 29.89 -7.69
CA THR A 539 -17.57 29.56 -7.18
C THR A 539 -18.62 29.43 -8.27
N HIS A 540 -19.62 28.63 -8.02
CA HIS A 540 -20.83 28.62 -8.82
C HIS A 540 -21.95 29.49 -8.18
N ARG A 541 -21.76 30.02 -6.96
CA ARG A 541 -22.71 30.92 -6.28
C ARG A 541 -22.43 32.37 -6.62
N LEU A 542 -23.30 32.98 -7.41
CA LEU A 542 -23.09 34.32 -7.92
C LEU A 542 -23.23 35.42 -6.86
N ARG A 543 -23.93 35.15 -5.74
CA ARG A 543 -23.95 36.06 -4.59
C ARG A 543 -22.54 36.29 -4.01
N VAL A 544 -21.74 35.25 -3.94
CA VAL A 544 -20.33 35.37 -3.51
C VAL A 544 -19.54 36.19 -4.51
N ALA A 545 -19.77 35.95 -5.80
CA ALA A 545 -19.10 36.67 -6.87
C ALA A 545 -19.48 38.17 -6.93
N GLN A 546 -20.71 38.53 -6.52
CA GLN A 546 -21.18 39.92 -6.45
C GLN A 546 -20.32 40.78 -5.54
N GLU A 547 -19.76 40.22 -4.46
CA GLU A 547 -18.92 40.90 -3.48
C GLU A 547 -17.46 41.06 -3.96
N ALA A 548 -17.09 40.49 -5.10
CA ALA A 548 -15.74 40.58 -5.64
C ALA A 548 -15.49 41.92 -6.35
N ASP A 549 -14.27 42.44 -6.26
CA ASP A 549 -13.83 43.63 -7.01
C ASP A 549 -13.94 43.44 -8.54
N ARG A 550 -13.77 42.18 -8.98
CA ARG A 550 -13.86 41.79 -10.39
C ARG A 550 -14.30 40.36 -10.55
N ILE A 551 -15.02 40.09 -11.60
CA ILE A 551 -15.55 38.76 -11.94
C ILE A 551 -14.97 38.35 -13.30
N VAL A 552 -14.50 37.11 -13.37
CA VAL A 552 -14.05 36.43 -14.58
C VAL A 552 -14.99 35.27 -14.86
N VAL A 553 -15.61 35.24 -16.02
CA VAL A 553 -16.53 34.17 -16.43
C VAL A 553 -15.77 33.19 -17.30
N LEU A 554 -15.74 31.94 -16.83
CA LEU A 554 -15.08 30.82 -17.51
C LEU A 554 -16.15 29.93 -18.16
N ASP A 555 -15.99 29.65 -19.44
CA ASP A 555 -16.79 28.67 -20.17
C ASP A 555 -15.90 27.83 -21.08
N GLU A 556 -16.11 26.50 -21.05
CA GLU A 556 -15.33 25.51 -21.80
C GLU A 556 -13.80 25.73 -21.75
N GLY A 557 -13.27 26.13 -20.58
CA GLY A 557 -11.84 26.37 -20.37
C GLY A 557 -11.32 27.73 -20.85
N ARG A 558 -12.16 28.64 -21.31
CA ARG A 558 -11.80 29.96 -21.80
C ARG A 558 -12.45 31.08 -21.00
N VAL A 559 -11.79 32.22 -20.90
CA VAL A 559 -12.40 33.45 -20.38
C VAL A 559 -13.30 34.04 -21.46
N VAL A 560 -14.59 34.13 -21.16
CA VAL A 560 -15.61 34.66 -22.10
C VAL A 560 -16.09 36.06 -21.72
N GLU A 561 -16.09 36.40 -20.44
CA GLU A 561 -16.49 37.71 -19.93
C GLU A 561 -15.61 38.09 -18.74
N GLU A 562 -15.37 39.39 -18.56
CA GLU A 562 -14.62 39.95 -17.45
C GLU A 562 -15.14 41.39 -17.15
N GLY A 563 -15.47 41.66 -15.88
CA GLY A 563 -16.00 42.98 -15.47
C GLY A 563 -16.43 42.99 -13.99
N THR A 564 -17.08 44.06 -13.58
CA THR A 564 -17.79 44.11 -12.29
C THR A 564 -19.17 43.43 -12.41
N HIS A 565 -19.81 43.17 -11.28
CA HIS A 565 -21.15 42.62 -11.25
C HIS A 565 -22.16 43.49 -12.12
N ALA A 566 -22.07 44.81 -11.99
CA ALA A 566 -22.96 45.71 -12.72
C ALA A 566 -22.67 45.65 -14.24
N ASP A 567 -21.39 45.73 -14.65
CA ASP A 567 -21.00 45.70 -16.06
C ASP A 567 -21.47 44.40 -16.75
N LEU A 568 -21.32 43.24 -16.05
CA LEU A 568 -21.69 41.94 -16.59
C LEU A 568 -23.20 41.72 -16.68
N LEU A 569 -23.96 42.32 -15.78
CA LEU A 569 -25.44 42.28 -15.85
C LEU A 569 -25.93 43.14 -17.04
N GLU A 570 -25.32 44.32 -17.23
CA GLU A 570 -25.67 45.22 -18.34
C GLU A 570 -25.30 44.60 -19.69
N ALA A 571 -24.16 43.91 -19.78
CA ALA A 571 -23.74 43.19 -20.97
C ALA A 571 -24.71 42.09 -21.43
N GLY A 572 -25.56 41.54 -20.51
CA GLY A 572 -26.56 40.54 -20.84
C GLY A 572 -26.00 39.19 -21.32
N GLY A 573 -24.75 38.88 -21.05
CA GLY A 573 -24.04 37.70 -21.50
C GLY A 573 -24.31 36.43 -20.68
N LEU A 574 -23.32 35.56 -20.57
CA LEU A 574 -23.40 34.28 -19.80
C LEU A 574 -23.62 34.55 -18.31
N TYR A 575 -22.91 35.54 -17.74
CA TYR A 575 -23.06 35.91 -16.34
C TYR A 575 -24.50 36.34 -16.01
N ALA A 576 -25.10 37.21 -16.79
CA ALA A 576 -26.44 37.67 -16.58
C ALA A 576 -27.48 36.52 -16.70
N ARG A 577 -27.25 35.57 -17.59
CA ARG A 577 -28.09 34.36 -17.71
C ARG A 577 -27.98 33.46 -16.46
N LEU A 578 -26.78 33.20 -16.00
CA LEU A 578 -26.54 32.39 -14.78
C LEU A 578 -27.14 33.08 -13.55
N TRP A 579 -26.99 34.41 -13.43
CA TRP A 579 -27.61 35.20 -12.34
C TRP A 579 -29.12 35.05 -12.31
N ARG A 580 -29.78 35.19 -13.46
CA ARG A 580 -31.25 35.06 -13.55
C ARG A 580 -31.73 33.67 -13.18
N ILE A 581 -31.00 32.62 -13.58
CA ILE A 581 -31.31 31.25 -13.21
C ILE A 581 -31.25 31.10 -11.69
N GLN A 582 -30.20 31.57 -11.02
CA GLN A 582 -30.06 31.46 -9.57
C GLN A 582 -31.11 32.28 -8.81
N GLN A 583 -31.56 33.42 -9.33
CA GLN A 583 -32.65 34.19 -8.76
C GLN A 583 -33.97 33.38 -8.77
N ILE A 584 -34.30 32.79 -9.92
CA ILE A 584 -35.50 31.96 -10.06
C ILE A 584 -35.45 30.75 -9.13
N GLU A 585 -34.31 30.06 -9.05
CA GLU A 585 -34.12 28.93 -8.12
C GLU A 585 -34.33 29.33 -6.65
N GLN A 586 -33.91 30.53 -6.25
CA GLN A 586 -34.11 31.04 -4.89
C GLN A 586 -35.56 31.46 -4.62
N GLU A 587 -36.24 32.03 -5.58
CA GLU A 587 -37.64 32.37 -5.46
C GLU A 587 -38.49 31.10 -5.25
N LEU A 588 -38.22 30.05 -6.07
CA LEU A 588 -38.91 28.77 -5.96
C LEU A 588 -38.57 28.01 -4.66
N ALA A 589 -37.41 28.21 -4.08
CA ALA A 589 -37.02 27.58 -2.81
C ALA A 589 -37.61 28.29 -1.58
N ASN A 590 -38.07 29.53 -1.74
CA ASN A 590 -38.72 30.32 -0.68
C ASN A 590 -40.25 30.23 -0.71
N GLU A 591 -40.85 29.70 -1.79
CA GLU A 591 -42.27 29.32 -1.89
C GLU A 591 -42.46 27.88 -1.34
#